data_7406fbefd0b28c9192a6be82150f7ce6
#
_entry.id   7406fbefd0b28c9192a6be82150f7ce6
#
_cell.length_a   1.000
_cell.length_b   1.000
_cell.length_c   1.000
_cell.angle_alpha   90.00
_cell.angle_beta   90.00
_cell.angle_gamma   90.00
#
_symmetry.space_group_name_H-M   'P 1'
#
loop_
_entity.id
_entity.type
_entity.pdbx_description
1 polymer ?
#
loop_
_entity_poly.entity_id
_entity_poly.type
_entity_poly.pdbx_seq_one_letter_code
_entity_poly.pdbx_strand_id
1 'polypeptide(L)'
;STDFSINNSGTVSVTDNANSPGSALSLLQSRGTVSIVNSGTFESERADTIKLHPSFGTVTINNSGSITSSKDRTINFGQHANAGTIINSGTISGRANTIYIYSSGTDHSAGTITNSGTISASGGNGFEINNVNDVTVTNTGTISATGDAIYNIGENSSNGNIIINKGTISSGASNHDLIVTTSVGLQSLTNDQGGNDALKLEGYLPVNYVFLANSTTDYGKLAVDSQNGATTFSISTDSSLSAGTYASIITGVSSSRFTAGSTGTVT
;
A
#
# COMPACT_ATOMS: atom_id res chain seq x y z
N SER A 1 1.02 29.61 8.94
CA SER A 1 1.31 28.41 8.12
C SER A 1 1.35 28.84 6.67
N THR A 2 2.43 28.54 5.97
CA THR A 2 2.54 28.80 4.52
C THR A 2 2.29 27.50 3.78
N ASP A 3 1.31 27.52 2.89
CA ASP A 3 1.07 26.42 1.97
C ASP A 3 2.18 26.39 0.92
N PHE A 4 2.54 25.19 0.50
CA PHE A 4 3.62 24.95 -0.43
C PHE A 4 3.12 24.11 -1.61
N SER A 5 3.42 24.56 -2.83
CA SER A 5 3.02 23.84 -4.04
C SER A 5 4.19 23.71 -4.99
N ILE A 6 4.38 22.49 -5.50
CA ILE A 6 5.32 22.19 -6.59
C ILE A 6 4.53 21.60 -7.76
N ASN A 7 4.80 22.11 -8.96
CA ASN A 7 4.34 21.54 -10.20
C ASN A 7 5.57 21.23 -11.08
N ASN A 8 5.88 19.92 -11.25
CA ASN A 8 7.00 19.48 -12.07
C ASN A 8 6.51 18.85 -13.37
N SER A 9 6.87 19.47 -14.49
CA SER A 9 6.67 18.91 -15.84
C SER A 9 8.00 18.58 -16.55
N GLY A 10 9.12 18.87 -15.92
CA GLY A 10 10.48 18.61 -16.40
C GLY A 10 11.17 17.49 -15.65
N THR A 11 12.47 17.55 -15.52
CA THR A 11 13.30 16.63 -14.76
C THR A 11 13.97 17.33 -13.59
N VAL A 12 13.77 16.80 -12.39
CA VAL A 12 14.52 17.14 -11.19
C VAL A 12 15.36 15.91 -10.83
N SER A 13 16.64 15.96 -11.11
CA SER A 13 17.58 14.84 -10.91
C SER A 13 18.66 15.21 -9.92
N VAL A 14 18.94 14.31 -8.98
CA VAL A 14 20.07 14.42 -8.06
C VAL A 14 20.98 13.22 -8.26
N THR A 15 22.14 13.51 -8.87
CA THR A 15 23.26 12.56 -8.98
C THR A 15 24.23 12.83 -7.85
N ASP A 16 24.30 11.91 -6.91
CA ASP A 16 25.05 12.10 -5.68
C ASP A 16 26.51 11.66 -5.78
N ASN A 17 27.39 12.42 -5.15
CA ASN A 17 28.68 11.86 -4.77
C ASN A 17 28.54 11.04 -3.48
N ALA A 18 29.45 10.09 -3.26
CA ALA A 18 29.37 9.13 -2.14
C ALA A 18 29.36 9.77 -0.74
N ASN A 19 29.68 11.06 -0.62
CA ASN A 19 29.90 11.76 0.65
C ASN A 19 28.72 12.69 1.04
N SER A 20 27.76 12.93 0.15
CA SER A 20 26.64 13.85 0.43
C SER A 20 25.40 13.40 -0.38
N PRO A 21 24.67 12.35 0.10
CA PRO A 21 23.45 11.92 -0.56
C PRO A 21 22.35 12.99 -0.42
N GLY A 22 21.76 13.43 -1.53
CA GLY A 22 20.70 14.42 -1.58
C GLY A 22 19.39 13.87 -2.11
N SER A 23 18.28 14.36 -1.58
CA SER A 23 16.94 14.10 -2.10
C SER A 23 16.62 15.05 -3.24
N ALA A 24 15.89 14.59 -4.25
CA ALA A 24 15.40 15.49 -5.31
C ALA A 24 14.44 16.54 -4.73
N LEU A 25 13.70 16.15 -3.70
CA LEU A 25 12.87 17.07 -2.93
C LEU A 25 12.95 16.70 -1.44
N SER A 26 13.44 17.63 -0.61
CA SER A 26 13.45 17.49 0.84
C SER A 26 12.69 18.66 1.46
N LEU A 27 11.58 18.38 2.12
CA LEU A 27 10.75 19.37 2.78
C LEU A 27 10.94 19.27 4.29
N LEU A 28 11.47 20.33 4.86
CA LEU A 28 11.76 20.47 6.28
C LEU A 28 10.70 21.37 6.93
N GLN A 29 9.88 20.80 7.80
CA GLN A 29 8.94 21.54 8.66
C GLN A 29 8.04 22.59 7.97
N SER A 30 6.85 22.20 7.62
CA SER A 30 5.76 23.11 7.28
C SER A 30 4.50 22.73 8.06
N ARG A 31 3.85 23.70 8.70
CA ARG A 31 2.53 23.47 9.33
C ARG A 31 1.38 23.70 8.34
N GLY A 32 1.69 23.99 7.09
CA GLY A 32 0.73 24.23 6.02
C GLY A 32 0.47 23.01 5.16
N THR A 33 -0.35 23.17 4.14
CA THR A 33 -0.62 22.16 3.12
C THR A 33 0.55 22.06 2.15
N VAL A 34 0.93 20.83 1.80
CA VAL A 34 1.92 20.53 0.76
C VAL A 34 1.21 19.88 -0.41
N SER A 35 1.35 20.45 -1.60
CA SER A 35 0.84 19.90 -2.84
C SER A 35 1.98 19.68 -3.84
N ILE A 36 2.19 18.44 -4.25
CA ILE A 36 3.19 18.06 -5.25
C ILE A 36 2.44 17.44 -6.45
N VAL A 37 2.54 18.08 -7.60
CA VAL A 37 2.02 17.58 -8.87
C VAL A 37 3.19 17.27 -9.77
N ASN A 38 3.33 16.00 -10.17
CA ASN A 38 4.41 15.54 -11.04
C ASN A 38 3.85 14.91 -12.32
N SER A 39 4.13 15.54 -13.44
CA SER A 39 3.94 14.97 -14.78
C SER A 39 5.27 14.70 -15.51
N GLY A 40 6.38 15.12 -14.91
CA GLY A 40 7.74 14.90 -15.38
C GLY A 40 8.47 13.82 -14.59
N THR A 41 9.71 14.09 -14.22
CA THR A 41 10.56 13.14 -13.49
C THR A 41 11.13 13.78 -12.23
N PHE A 42 11.01 13.07 -11.10
CA PHE A 42 11.84 13.24 -9.92
C PHE A 42 12.72 12.01 -9.77
N GLU A 43 14.02 12.20 -9.63
CA GLU A 43 14.95 11.09 -9.42
C GLU A 43 16.06 11.41 -8.44
N SER A 44 16.47 10.41 -7.66
CA SER A 44 17.62 10.47 -6.77
C SER A 44 18.44 9.18 -6.91
N GLU A 45 19.77 9.33 -6.93
CA GLU A 45 20.65 8.16 -7.04
C GLU A 45 20.80 7.44 -5.70
N ARG A 46 20.96 8.15 -4.57
CA ARG A 46 21.43 7.57 -3.31
C ARG A 46 20.60 7.90 -2.08
N ALA A 47 19.63 8.78 -2.18
CA ALA A 47 18.77 9.19 -1.08
C ALA A 47 17.29 8.99 -1.41
N ASP A 48 16.43 9.23 -0.43
CA ASP A 48 14.99 9.33 -0.67
C ASP A 48 14.73 10.36 -1.77
N THR A 49 13.90 10.03 -2.76
CA THR A 49 13.64 10.99 -3.84
C THR A 49 12.76 12.13 -3.34
N ILE A 50 11.68 11.82 -2.63
CA ILE A 50 10.86 12.79 -1.92
C ILE A 50 10.93 12.45 -0.43
N LYS A 51 11.53 13.36 0.35
CA LYS A 51 11.63 13.23 1.79
C LYS A 51 10.82 14.30 2.50
N LEU A 52 9.88 13.85 3.29
CA LEU A 52 8.99 14.69 4.09
C LEU A 52 9.37 14.54 5.56
N HIS A 53 9.77 15.64 6.18
CA HIS A 53 10.14 15.69 7.61
C HIS A 53 8.94 15.95 8.51
N PRO A 54 9.00 15.66 9.83
CA PRO A 54 7.86 15.80 10.73
C PRO A 54 7.31 17.24 10.79
N SER A 55 6.01 17.36 11.02
CA SER A 55 5.25 18.59 11.28
C SER A 55 4.57 19.24 10.07
N PHE A 56 4.17 18.46 9.07
CA PHE A 56 3.28 18.98 8.01
C PHE A 56 1.81 18.93 8.44
N GLY A 57 1.00 19.79 7.84
CA GLY A 57 -0.45 19.63 7.80
C GLY A 57 -0.83 18.51 6.83
N THR A 58 -1.59 18.83 5.80
CA THR A 58 -1.97 17.84 4.78
C THR A 58 -0.91 17.79 3.66
N VAL A 59 -0.51 16.59 3.27
CA VAL A 59 0.38 16.36 2.11
C VAL A 59 -0.40 15.67 1.02
N THR A 60 -0.30 16.16 -0.22
CA THR A 60 -0.86 15.52 -1.41
C THR A 60 0.22 15.38 -2.48
N ILE A 61 0.43 14.17 -2.96
CA ILE A 61 1.33 13.85 -4.07
C ILE A 61 0.48 13.28 -5.21
N ASN A 62 0.41 13.99 -6.32
CA ASN A 62 -0.27 13.55 -7.53
C ASN A 62 0.80 13.27 -8.60
N ASN A 63 1.00 12.00 -8.94
CA ASN A 63 2.02 11.56 -9.89
C ASN A 63 1.40 10.94 -11.13
N SER A 64 1.57 11.59 -12.26
CA SER A 64 1.30 11.03 -13.60
C SER A 64 2.58 10.76 -14.41
N GLY A 65 3.72 11.22 -13.91
CA GLY A 65 5.06 11.01 -14.47
C GLY A 65 5.83 9.90 -13.78
N SER A 66 7.10 10.18 -13.46
CA SER A 66 8.01 9.23 -12.82
C SER A 66 8.60 9.79 -11.53
N ILE A 67 8.61 8.99 -10.46
CA ILE A 67 9.33 9.26 -9.22
C ILE A 67 10.20 8.05 -8.93
N THR A 68 11.53 8.19 -8.94
CA THR A 68 12.44 7.04 -8.87
C THR A 68 13.60 7.26 -7.91
N SER A 69 13.99 6.21 -7.18
CA SER A 69 15.21 6.17 -6.38
C SER A 69 16.04 4.95 -6.73
N SER A 70 17.32 5.14 -7.06
CA SER A 70 18.19 4.04 -7.48
C SER A 70 18.75 3.22 -6.31
N LYS A 71 18.79 3.76 -5.09
CA LYS A 71 19.42 3.08 -3.93
C LYS A 71 18.67 3.14 -2.63
N ASP A 72 17.77 4.12 -2.46
CA ASP A 72 17.04 4.31 -1.20
C ASP A 72 15.52 4.32 -1.45
N ARG A 73 14.74 4.85 -0.50
CA ARG A 73 13.28 4.99 -0.61
C ARG A 73 12.92 6.00 -1.68
N THR A 74 11.79 5.81 -2.30
CA THR A 74 11.32 6.77 -3.30
C THR A 74 10.52 7.88 -2.63
N ILE A 75 9.55 7.53 -1.78
CA ILE A 75 8.78 8.50 -1.00
C ILE A 75 8.89 8.12 0.47
N ASN A 76 9.38 9.03 1.29
CA ASN A 76 9.57 8.83 2.72
C ASN A 76 8.74 9.84 3.52
N PHE A 77 7.71 9.35 4.21
CA PHE A 77 6.92 10.07 5.20
C PHE A 77 7.45 9.80 6.63
N GLY A 78 8.75 9.92 6.86
CA GLY A 78 9.35 9.58 8.15
C GLY A 78 8.82 10.40 9.32
N GLN A 79 8.41 9.72 10.40
CA GLN A 79 7.98 10.28 11.69
C GLN A 79 6.78 11.25 11.63
N HIS A 80 5.90 11.12 10.65
CA HIS A 80 4.74 12.00 10.50
C HIS A 80 3.48 11.47 11.20
N ALA A 81 2.76 12.40 11.79
CA ALA A 81 1.41 12.15 12.28
C ALA A 81 0.39 11.96 11.14
N ASN A 82 0.68 12.39 9.91
CA ASN A 82 -0.25 12.38 8.78
C ASN A 82 0.35 11.63 7.58
N ALA A 83 -0.23 10.50 7.18
CA ALA A 83 0.23 9.74 6.01
C ALA A 83 -0.04 10.48 4.67
N GLY A 84 -0.92 11.47 4.66
CA GLY A 84 -1.24 12.24 3.46
C GLY A 84 -1.94 11.46 2.36
N THR A 85 -2.01 12.06 1.19
CA THR A 85 -2.65 11.48 0.00
C THR A 85 -1.62 11.28 -1.11
N ILE A 86 -1.55 10.06 -1.65
CA ILE A 86 -0.79 9.74 -2.86
C ILE A 86 -1.77 9.28 -3.94
N ILE A 87 -1.74 9.93 -5.09
CA ILE A 87 -2.49 9.54 -6.28
C ILE A 87 -1.46 9.25 -7.36
N ASN A 88 -1.33 7.97 -7.76
CA ASN A 88 -0.38 7.55 -8.76
C ASN A 88 -1.08 6.96 -9.99
N SER A 89 -0.92 7.61 -11.12
CA SER A 89 -1.27 7.09 -12.44
C SER A 89 -0.04 6.82 -13.32
N GLY A 90 1.14 7.27 -12.87
CA GLY A 90 2.44 7.07 -13.51
C GLY A 90 3.24 5.95 -12.86
N THR A 91 4.53 6.20 -12.66
CA THR A 91 5.46 5.24 -12.06
C THR A 91 6.08 5.81 -10.78
N ILE A 92 6.05 5.02 -9.71
CA ILE A 92 6.82 5.24 -8.49
C ILE A 92 7.68 3.99 -8.30
N SER A 93 9.00 4.11 -8.37
CA SER A 93 9.88 2.94 -8.28
C SER A 93 11.14 3.22 -7.46
N GLY A 94 11.57 2.20 -6.71
CA GLY A 94 12.75 2.30 -5.88
C GLY A 94 13.52 0.99 -5.79
N ARG A 95 14.72 1.06 -5.18
CA ARG A 95 15.47 -0.14 -4.82
C ARG A 95 15.13 -0.62 -3.42
N ALA A 96 15.04 0.29 -2.46
CA ALA A 96 14.60 0.00 -1.09
C ALA A 96 13.06 0.03 -1.01
N ASN A 97 12.49 0.32 0.17
CA ASN A 97 11.05 0.50 0.31
C ASN A 97 10.58 1.68 -0.55
N THR A 98 9.73 1.42 -1.53
CA THR A 98 9.33 2.45 -2.49
C THR A 98 8.53 3.55 -1.81
N ILE A 99 7.56 3.19 -0.97
CA ILE A 99 6.82 4.13 -0.13
C ILE A 99 6.99 3.70 1.32
N TYR A 100 7.49 4.61 2.15
CA TYR A 100 7.69 4.40 3.57
C TYR A 100 6.86 5.38 4.38
N ILE A 101 5.94 4.86 5.17
CA ILE A 101 5.07 5.61 6.07
C ILE A 101 5.33 5.11 7.48
N TYR A 102 5.82 5.99 8.35
CA TYR A 102 6.14 5.66 9.72
C TYR A 102 5.69 6.77 10.67
N SER A 103 5.09 6.40 11.78
CA SER A 103 4.80 7.30 12.89
C SER A 103 5.53 6.84 14.14
N SER A 104 6.12 7.77 14.89
CA SER A 104 6.74 7.50 16.20
C SER A 104 5.86 7.94 17.38
N GLY A 105 4.67 8.49 17.11
CA GLY A 105 3.76 9.04 18.11
C GLY A 105 2.47 8.25 18.25
N THR A 106 1.60 8.72 19.14
CA THR A 106 0.26 8.17 19.36
C THR A 106 -0.81 8.82 18.45
N ASP A 107 -0.46 9.92 17.80
CA ASP A 107 -1.35 10.62 16.87
C ASP A 107 -1.19 10.02 15.46
N HIS A 108 -2.00 9.03 15.18
CA HIS A 108 -2.02 8.34 13.89
C HIS A 108 -3.05 9.00 13.00
N SER A 109 -2.63 9.48 11.85
CA SER A 109 -3.54 10.13 10.92
C SER A 109 -3.83 9.29 9.71
N ALA A 110 -5.08 9.36 9.29
CA ALA A 110 -5.57 8.74 8.07
C ALA A 110 -4.75 9.16 6.84
N GLY A 111 -4.43 8.18 6.00
CA GLY A 111 -3.77 8.39 4.71
C GLY A 111 -4.52 7.70 3.59
N THR A 112 -4.37 8.20 2.38
CA THR A 112 -4.97 7.57 1.20
C THR A 112 -3.93 7.37 0.12
N ILE A 113 -3.81 6.15 -0.38
CA ILE A 113 -2.97 5.82 -1.51
C ILE A 113 -3.84 5.23 -2.60
N THR A 114 -3.93 5.91 -3.72
CA THR A 114 -4.66 5.45 -4.91
C THR A 114 -3.64 5.18 -6.02
N ASN A 115 -3.54 3.92 -6.45
CA ASN A 115 -2.65 3.51 -7.52
C ASN A 115 -3.42 2.95 -8.71
N SER A 116 -3.35 3.65 -9.82
CA SER A 116 -3.79 3.15 -11.14
C SER A 116 -2.62 2.91 -12.10
N GLY A 117 -1.42 3.31 -11.72
CA GLY A 117 -0.16 3.12 -12.44
C GLY A 117 0.68 1.98 -11.86
N THR A 118 1.97 2.21 -11.74
CA THR A 118 2.92 1.22 -11.22
C THR A 118 3.62 1.74 -9.97
N ILE A 119 3.67 0.91 -8.93
CA ILE A 119 4.53 1.09 -7.76
C ILE A 119 5.41 -0.15 -7.66
N SER A 120 6.74 0.01 -7.68
CA SER A 120 7.64 -1.13 -7.71
C SER A 120 8.91 -0.95 -6.89
N ALA A 121 9.36 -2.05 -6.23
CA ALA A 121 10.63 -2.11 -5.52
C ALA A 121 11.52 -3.23 -6.09
N SER A 122 12.76 -2.90 -6.43
CA SER A 122 13.69 -3.86 -7.04
C SER A 122 14.66 -4.54 -6.07
N GLY A 123 14.63 -4.20 -4.78
CA GLY A 123 15.50 -4.77 -3.75
C GLY A 123 14.96 -4.69 -2.34
N GLY A 124 13.74 -4.21 -2.17
CA GLY A 124 13.06 -4.07 -0.87
C GLY A 124 11.56 -4.25 -1.02
N ASN A 125 10.80 -3.64 -0.11
CA ASN A 125 9.34 -3.71 -0.09
C ASN A 125 8.69 -2.62 -0.96
N GLY A 126 7.54 -2.91 -1.53
CA GLY A 126 6.76 -1.91 -2.28
C GLY A 126 6.27 -0.79 -1.36
N PHE A 127 5.55 -1.17 -0.29
CA PHE A 127 5.16 -0.29 0.80
C PHE A 127 5.68 -0.81 2.14
N GLU A 128 5.97 0.12 3.04
CA GLU A 128 6.07 -0.17 4.46
C GLU A 128 5.16 0.81 5.21
N ILE A 129 4.13 0.26 5.90
CA ILE A 129 3.19 1.00 6.73
C ILE A 129 3.50 0.61 8.17
N ASN A 130 4.30 1.41 8.85
CA ASN A 130 4.82 1.07 10.17
C ASN A 130 4.26 2.03 11.21
N ASN A 131 3.58 1.49 12.21
CA ASN A 131 3.01 2.26 13.32
C ASN A 131 1.99 3.33 12.88
N VAL A 132 1.21 3.06 11.82
CA VAL A 132 0.21 3.98 11.27
C VAL A 132 -1.10 3.24 11.05
N ASN A 133 -2.20 3.90 11.42
CA ASN A 133 -3.56 3.39 11.24
C ASN A 133 -4.35 4.26 10.26
N ASP A 134 -5.55 3.80 9.92
CA ASP A 134 -6.48 4.52 9.03
C ASP A 134 -5.90 4.82 7.64
N VAL A 135 -4.90 4.03 7.19
CA VAL A 135 -4.41 4.13 5.81
C VAL A 135 -5.31 3.32 4.90
N THR A 136 -5.84 3.96 3.87
CA THR A 136 -6.59 3.29 2.81
C THR A 136 -5.72 3.18 1.56
N VAL A 137 -5.45 1.95 1.13
CA VAL A 137 -4.76 1.66 -0.13
C VAL A 137 -5.78 1.15 -1.14
N THR A 138 -5.96 1.87 -2.24
CA THR A 138 -6.78 1.44 -3.38
C THR A 138 -5.85 1.19 -4.57
N ASN A 139 -5.78 -0.05 -5.04
CA ASN A 139 -4.97 -0.44 -6.18
C ASN A 139 -5.83 -0.96 -7.32
N THR A 140 -5.74 -0.30 -8.47
CA THR A 140 -6.29 -0.76 -9.77
C THR A 140 -5.19 -1.00 -10.80
N GLY A 141 -3.95 -0.63 -10.48
CA GLY A 141 -2.74 -0.83 -11.28
C GLY A 141 -1.89 -1.98 -10.76
N THR A 142 -0.59 -1.77 -10.70
CA THR A 142 0.37 -2.77 -10.24
C THR A 142 1.14 -2.26 -9.02
N ILE A 143 1.24 -3.09 -8.00
CA ILE A 143 2.17 -2.96 -6.87
C ILE A 143 3.04 -4.20 -6.88
N SER A 144 4.35 -4.05 -7.05
CA SER A 144 5.27 -5.18 -7.12
C SER A 144 6.54 -4.94 -6.33
N ALA A 145 7.11 -6.00 -5.75
CA ALA A 145 8.37 -5.91 -5.03
C ALA A 145 9.19 -7.20 -5.18
N THR A 146 10.50 -7.11 -5.04
CA THR A 146 11.35 -8.30 -4.88
C THR A 146 11.32 -8.79 -3.43
N GLY A 147 11.08 -7.91 -2.47
CA GLY A 147 10.68 -8.22 -1.10
C GLY A 147 9.17 -8.41 -0.99
N ASP A 148 8.59 -8.03 0.13
CA ASP A 148 7.15 -8.06 0.33
C ASP A 148 6.49 -6.86 -0.38
N ALA A 149 5.31 -7.07 -0.98
CA ALA A 149 4.70 -5.97 -1.70
C ALA A 149 4.14 -4.91 -0.75
N ILE A 150 3.45 -5.30 0.32
CA ILE A 150 3.01 -4.41 1.40
C ILE A 150 3.42 -5.02 2.73
N TYR A 151 4.35 -4.37 3.41
CA TYR A 151 5.00 -4.87 4.62
C TYR A 151 4.57 -4.11 5.87
N ASN A 152 4.54 -4.83 6.98
CA ASN A 152 4.36 -4.30 8.33
C ASN A 152 3.07 -3.49 8.50
N ILE A 153 1.96 -4.05 8.00
CA ILE A 153 0.65 -3.46 8.19
C ILE A 153 0.25 -3.72 9.64
N GLY A 154 0.34 -2.71 10.49
CA GLY A 154 -0.13 -2.87 11.85
C GLY A 154 0.35 -1.89 12.87
N GLU A 155 -0.51 -1.66 13.83
CA GLU A 155 -0.27 -1.22 15.19
C GLU A 155 -1.50 -1.40 16.09
N ASN A 156 -1.30 -1.11 17.38
CA ASN A 156 -2.18 -1.46 18.49
C ASN A 156 -3.38 -0.52 18.69
N SER A 157 -3.92 0.12 17.66
CA SER A 157 -5.10 0.96 17.79
C SER A 157 -6.36 0.31 17.23
N SER A 158 -7.52 0.82 17.65
CA SER A 158 -8.82 0.28 17.28
C SER A 158 -9.22 0.44 15.81
N ASN A 159 -8.47 1.25 15.05
CA ASN A 159 -8.76 1.53 13.64
C ASN A 159 -7.61 0.97 12.80
N GLY A 160 -7.84 -0.12 12.09
CA GLY A 160 -6.86 -0.73 11.21
C GLY A 160 -6.86 -0.15 9.80
N ASN A 161 -5.88 -0.56 9.02
CA ASN A 161 -5.74 -0.15 7.64
C ASN A 161 -6.76 -0.85 6.72
N ILE A 162 -7.04 -0.27 5.57
CA ILE A 162 -7.95 -0.81 4.56
C ILE A 162 -7.18 -1.00 3.26
N ILE A 163 -7.31 -2.18 2.66
CA ILE A 163 -6.76 -2.46 1.33
C ILE A 163 -7.91 -2.86 0.40
N ILE A 164 -8.00 -2.16 -0.72
CA ILE A 164 -8.93 -2.45 -1.82
C ILE A 164 -8.08 -2.74 -3.05
N ASN A 165 -7.93 -4.02 -3.39
CA ASN A 165 -7.16 -4.45 -4.54
C ASN A 165 -8.09 -4.93 -5.66
N LYS A 166 -8.06 -4.20 -6.76
CA LYS A 166 -8.73 -4.50 -8.04
C LYS A 166 -7.72 -4.61 -9.19
N GLY A 167 -6.44 -4.61 -8.87
CA GLY A 167 -5.31 -4.74 -9.78
C GLY A 167 -4.41 -5.88 -9.36
N THR A 168 -3.11 -5.73 -9.54
CA THR A 168 -2.11 -6.73 -9.17
C THR A 168 -1.29 -6.26 -7.99
N ILE A 169 -1.15 -7.11 -6.97
CA ILE A 169 -0.17 -6.99 -5.90
C ILE A 169 0.69 -8.25 -5.96
N SER A 170 2.01 -8.11 -6.07
CA SER A 170 2.92 -9.24 -6.21
C SER A 170 4.25 -9.03 -5.48
N SER A 171 4.73 -10.09 -4.86
CA SER A 171 6.00 -10.15 -4.15
C SER A 171 7.03 -11.03 -4.87
N GLY A 172 8.27 -11.01 -4.42
CA GLY A 172 9.28 -12.00 -4.82
C GLY A 172 8.86 -13.42 -4.45
N ALA A 173 9.40 -14.42 -5.13
CA ALA A 173 8.96 -15.81 -5.05
C ALA A 173 8.95 -16.42 -3.63
N SER A 174 9.81 -15.93 -2.73
CA SER A 174 9.91 -16.39 -1.34
C SER A 174 9.31 -15.41 -0.33
N ASN A 175 8.57 -14.40 -0.79
CA ASN A 175 8.01 -13.32 0.02
C ASN A 175 6.49 -13.29 -0.09
N HIS A 176 5.85 -12.43 0.68
CA HIS A 176 4.40 -12.31 0.76
C HIS A 176 3.92 -11.00 0.13
N ASP A 177 2.72 -11.06 -0.45
CA ASP A 177 2.13 -9.86 -1.03
C ASP A 177 1.66 -8.90 0.08
N LEU A 178 1.23 -9.47 1.21
CA LEU A 178 0.85 -8.72 2.42
C LEU A 178 1.47 -9.36 3.67
N ILE A 179 2.09 -8.55 4.54
CA ILE A 179 2.46 -8.94 5.89
C ILE A 179 1.71 -8.11 6.90
N VAL A 180 0.85 -8.74 7.71
CA VAL A 180 0.05 -8.11 8.75
C VAL A 180 0.57 -8.51 10.13
N THR A 181 1.11 -7.56 10.86
CA THR A 181 1.87 -7.81 12.08
C THR A 181 1.04 -7.77 13.36
N THR A 182 -0.17 -7.20 13.32
CA THR A 182 -1.06 -7.10 14.50
C THR A 182 -2.49 -7.51 14.18
N SER A 183 -3.25 -7.93 15.20
CA SER A 183 -4.62 -8.43 15.08
C SER A 183 -5.64 -7.39 14.57
N VAL A 184 -5.31 -6.13 14.64
CA VAL A 184 -6.14 -5.00 14.16
C VAL A 184 -5.47 -4.23 13.03
N GLY A 185 -4.27 -4.66 12.59
CA GLY A 185 -3.48 -3.97 11.59
C GLY A 185 -4.19 -3.82 10.24
N LEU A 186 -4.96 -4.82 9.84
CA LEU A 186 -5.74 -4.80 8.60
C LEU A 186 -7.23 -4.96 8.91
N GLN A 187 -7.97 -3.84 8.92
CA GLN A 187 -9.39 -3.82 9.22
C GLN A 187 -10.23 -4.44 8.10
N SER A 188 -9.86 -4.18 6.86
CA SER A 188 -10.58 -4.74 5.71
C SER A 188 -9.64 -5.00 4.53
N LEU A 189 -9.81 -6.15 3.90
CA LEU A 189 -9.18 -6.51 2.64
C LEU A 189 -10.26 -6.84 1.63
N THR A 190 -10.45 -5.98 0.63
CA THR A 190 -11.21 -6.31 -0.58
C THR A 190 -10.22 -6.76 -1.64
N ASN A 191 -10.40 -7.95 -2.20
CA ASN A 191 -9.47 -8.49 -3.18
C ASN A 191 -10.22 -9.01 -4.41
N ASP A 192 -9.75 -8.57 -5.56
CA ASP A 192 -10.18 -8.96 -6.91
C ASP A 192 -8.98 -9.41 -7.74
N GLN A 193 -7.85 -9.68 -7.13
CA GLN A 193 -6.70 -10.23 -7.86
C GLN A 193 -7.11 -11.55 -8.49
N GLY A 194 -7.52 -11.45 -9.74
CA GLY A 194 -8.08 -12.52 -10.53
C GLY A 194 -7.01 -13.42 -11.14
N GLY A 195 -7.45 -14.38 -11.89
CA GLY A 195 -6.57 -15.32 -12.57
C GLY A 195 -6.08 -16.44 -11.68
N ASN A 196 -4.85 -16.92 -11.90
CA ASN A 196 -4.30 -18.10 -11.24
C ASN A 196 -3.57 -17.78 -9.93
N ASP A 197 -3.20 -16.54 -9.71
CA ASP A 197 -2.33 -16.15 -8.59
C ASP A 197 -3.16 -15.59 -7.44
N ALA A 198 -3.20 -16.35 -6.34
CA ALA A 198 -3.80 -15.89 -5.11
C ALA A 198 -2.90 -14.82 -4.46
N LEU A 199 -3.53 -13.80 -3.85
CA LEU A 199 -2.83 -12.86 -2.99
C LEU A 199 -2.26 -13.61 -1.76
N LYS A 200 -0.95 -13.51 -1.53
CA LYS A 200 -0.27 -14.22 -0.44
C LYS A 200 -0.25 -13.33 0.81
N LEU A 201 -0.76 -13.86 1.91
CA LEU A 201 -0.80 -13.17 3.19
C LEU A 201 -0.04 -13.96 4.26
N GLU A 202 0.79 -13.28 5.01
CA GLU A 202 1.42 -13.79 6.23
C GLU A 202 0.97 -12.97 7.45
N GLY A 203 0.82 -13.64 8.60
CA GLY A 203 0.56 -13.03 9.89
C GLY A 203 -0.91 -13.05 10.29
N TYR A 204 -1.46 -11.89 10.63
CA TYR A 204 -2.84 -11.79 11.07
C TYR A 204 -3.81 -11.69 9.88
N LEU A 205 -4.92 -12.40 10.01
CA LEU A 205 -6.04 -12.27 9.05
C LEU A 205 -6.63 -10.85 9.11
N PRO A 206 -7.14 -10.31 7.99
CA PRO A 206 -7.93 -9.10 8.02
C PRO A 206 -9.16 -9.31 8.90
N VAL A 207 -9.59 -8.31 9.65
CA VAL A 207 -10.83 -8.39 10.44
C VAL A 207 -12.01 -8.72 9.54
N ASN A 208 -12.05 -8.10 8.33
CA ASN A 208 -13.03 -8.40 7.29
C ASN A 208 -12.33 -8.73 5.98
N TYR A 209 -12.55 -9.93 5.45
CA TYR A 209 -12.17 -10.28 4.09
C TYR A 209 -13.39 -10.13 3.17
N VAL A 210 -13.28 -9.22 2.21
CA VAL A 210 -14.35 -8.91 1.25
C VAL A 210 -13.98 -9.53 -0.10
N PHE A 211 -14.67 -10.59 -0.45
CA PHE A 211 -14.51 -11.28 -1.72
C PHE A 211 -15.13 -10.46 -2.85
N LEU A 212 -14.38 -10.26 -3.93
CA LEU A 212 -14.87 -9.64 -5.14
C LEU A 212 -14.75 -10.63 -6.31
N ALA A 213 -15.80 -10.74 -7.11
CA ALA A 213 -15.83 -11.60 -8.28
C ALA A 213 -16.42 -10.89 -9.49
N ASN A 214 -15.73 -11.00 -10.62
CA ASN A 214 -16.23 -10.55 -11.94
C ASN A 214 -16.89 -11.70 -12.71
N SER A 215 -16.45 -12.93 -12.48
CA SER A 215 -16.99 -14.16 -13.08
C SER A 215 -16.61 -15.39 -12.26
N THR A 216 -17.03 -16.58 -12.67
CA THR A 216 -16.61 -17.86 -12.04
C THR A 216 -15.15 -18.23 -12.27
N THR A 217 -14.44 -17.52 -13.15
CA THR A 217 -13.01 -17.72 -13.45
C THR A 217 -12.15 -16.52 -13.10
N ASP A 218 -12.77 -15.37 -12.84
CA ASP A 218 -12.12 -14.11 -12.47
C ASP A 218 -12.70 -13.61 -11.15
N TYR A 219 -11.99 -13.90 -10.07
CA TYR A 219 -12.35 -13.53 -8.70
C TYR A 219 -11.13 -13.54 -7.77
N GLY A 220 -11.22 -12.78 -6.70
CA GLY A 220 -10.15 -12.67 -5.72
C GLY A 220 -9.90 -13.98 -4.98
N LYS A 221 -8.63 -14.35 -4.84
CA LYS A 221 -8.16 -15.49 -4.06
C LYS A 221 -7.16 -15.03 -3.02
N LEU A 222 -7.20 -15.63 -1.84
CA LEU A 222 -6.29 -15.36 -0.74
C LEU A 222 -5.61 -16.67 -0.31
N ALA A 223 -4.28 -16.68 -0.33
CA ALA A 223 -3.47 -17.76 0.22
C ALA A 223 -2.80 -17.28 1.51
N VAL A 224 -3.02 -17.98 2.62
CA VAL A 224 -2.52 -17.59 3.94
C VAL A 224 -1.48 -18.59 4.40
N ASP A 225 -0.25 -18.14 4.61
CA ASP A 225 0.85 -19.02 5.04
C ASP A 225 0.86 -19.21 6.55
N SER A 226 0.63 -18.18 7.33
CA SER A 226 0.44 -18.28 8.77
C SER A 226 -0.85 -17.58 9.18
N GLN A 227 -1.64 -18.23 10.04
CA GLN A 227 -2.96 -17.72 10.40
C GLN A 227 -2.99 -17.30 11.87
N ASN A 228 -3.10 -16.01 12.14
CA ASN A 228 -3.41 -15.45 13.44
C ASN A 228 -4.72 -14.67 13.39
N GLY A 229 -5.44 -14.61 14.51
CA GLY A 229 -6.70 -13.88 14.57
C GLY A 229 -7.87 -14.64 13.93
N ALA A 230 -8.95 -13.94 13.67
CA ALA A 230 -10.16 -14.41 13.01
C ALA A 230 -10.61 -13.39 11.97
N THR A 231 -11.40 -13.83 11.00
CA THR A 231 -11.90 -12.97 9.93
C THR A 231 -13.40 -13.15 9.74
N THR A 232 -14.07 -12.08 9.35
CA THR A 232 -15.45 -12.15 8.83
C THR A 232 -15.36 -12.17 7.30
N PHE A 233 -16.02 -13.16 6.68
CA PHE A 233 -16.09 -13.24 5.24
C PHE A 233 -17.35 -12.56 4.73
N SER A 234 -17.22 -11.72 3.72
CA SER A 234 -18.34 -11.09 3.03
C SER A 234 -18.10 -11.02 1.52
N ILE A 235 -19.16 -10.76 0.77
CA ILE A 235 -19.11 -10.60 -0.68
C ILE A 235 -19.30 -9.12 -0.98
N SER A 236 -18.43 -8.58 -1.82
CA SER A 236 -18.54 -7.18 -2.28
C SER A 236 -19.84 -6.96 -3.05
N THR A 237 -20.48 -5.82 -2.81
CA THR A 237 -21.63 -5.36 -3.61
C THR A 237 -21.27 -5.07 -5.06
N ASP A 238 -19.98 -4.87 -5.36
CA ASP A 238 -19.47 -4.67 -6.71
C ASP A 238 -19.30 -5.99 -7.48
N SER A 239 -19.54 -7.15 -6.83
CA SER A 239 -19.37 -8.46 -7.48
C SER A 239 -20.43 -8.73 -8.53
N SER A 240 -20.01 -9.25 -9.69
CA SER A 240 -20.85 -9.80 -10.73
C SER A 240 -20.91 -11.33 -10.59
N LEU A 241 -21.76 -11.81 -9.66
CA LEU A 241 -21.85 -13.23 -9.40
C LEU A 241 -22.66 -13.96 -10.49
N SER A 242 -22.11 -15.08 -10.97
CA SER A 242 -22.78 -15.99 -11.90
C SER A 242 -22.97 -17.33 -11.21
N ALA A 243 -23.99 -18.10 -11.65
CA ALA A 243 -24.17 -19.47 -11.17
C ALA A 243 -22.94 -20.32 -11.49
N GLY A 244 -22.37 -20.96 -10.48
CA GLY A 244 -21.17 -21.77 -10.62
C GLY A 244 -20.44 -21.99 -9.30
N THR A 245 -19.24 -22.53 -9.38
CA THR A 245 -18.39 -22.80 -8.20
C THR A 245 -17.22 -21.83 -8.17
N TYR A 246 -17.05 -21.14 -7.04
CA TYR A 246 -15.90 -20.31 -6.73
C TYR A 246 -14.98 -21.08 -5.78
N ALA A 247 -14.01 -21.79 -6.34
CA ALA A 247 -13.15 -22.68 -5.58
C ALA A 247 -11.93 -21.96 -4.98
N SER A 248 -11.49 -22.38 -3.79
CA SER A 248 -10.25 -21.89 -3.16
C SER A 248 -10.19 -20.38 -2.97
N ILE A 249 -11.32 -19.76 -2.61
CA ILE A 249 -11.39 -18.31 -2.33
C ILE A 249 -10.40 -17.93 -1.23
N ILE A 250 -10.33 -18.76 -0.17
CA ILE A 250 -9.34 -18.63 0.89
C ILE A 250 -8.71 -19.99 1.12
N THR A 251 -7.39 -20.06 1.13
CA THR A 251 -6.61 -21.26 1.46
C THR A 251 -5.67 -20.99 2.62
N GLY A 252 -5.26 -22.05 3.34
CA GLY A 252 -4.37 -21.93 4.50
C GLY A 252 -5.05 -21.47 5.79
N VAL A 253 -6.40 -21.36 5.82
CA VAL A 253 -7.17 -20.92 7.00
C VAL A 253 -8.08 -22.02 7.49
N SER A 254 -8.03 -22.32 8.80
CA SER A 254 -8.96 -23.29 9.42
C SER A 254 -10.35 -22.68 9.57
N SER A 255 -11.39 -23.54 9.47
CA SER A 255 -12.80 -23.12 9.60
C SER A 255 -13.11 -22.42 10.93
N SER A 256 -12.36 -22.70 12.00
CA SER A 256 -12.52 -22.09 13.31
C SER A 256 -12.11 -20.60 13.37
N ARG A 257 -11.46 -20.11 12.33
CA ARG A 257 -11.05 -18.70 12.22
C ARG A 257 -12.09 -17.80 11.58
N PHE A 258 -13.16 -18.37 11.04
CA PHE A 258 -14.26 -17.57 10.50
C PHE A 258 -15.26 -17.23 11.61
N THR A 259 -15.55 -15.95 11.77
CA THR A 259 -16.58 -15.48 12.72
C THR A 259 -17.97 -15.60 12.12
N ALA A 260 -18.98 -15.88 12.97
CA ALA A 260 -20.36 -16.00 12.53
C ALA A 260 -20.88 -14.64 11.99
N GLY A 261 -21.62 -14.69 10.90
CA GLY A 261 -22.14 -13.51 10.19
C GLY A 261 -21.82 -13.51 8.70
N SER A 262 -20.97 -14.43 8.25
CA SER A 262 -20.48 -14.53 6.88
C SER A 262 -21.28 -15.54 6.03
N THR A 263 -22.61 -15.58 6.15
CA THR A 263 -23.43 -16.47 5.33
C THR A 263 -24.07 -15.71 4.20
N GLY A 264 -23.51 -15.87 2.99
CA GLY A 264 -24.16 -15.54 1.74
C GLY A 264 -24.51 -16.84 1.03
N THR A 265 -25.78 -17.11 0.77
CA THR A 265 -26.19 -18.15 -0.18
C THR A 265 -26.46 -17.44 -1.50
N VAL A 266 -25.67 -17.76 -2.52
CA VAL A 266 -25.97 -17.36 -3.90
C VAL A 266 -26.73 -18.52 -4.52
N THR A 267 -28.00 -18.33 -4.78
CA THR A 267 -28.87 -19.28 -5.50
C THR A 267 -28.87 -18.99 -6.98
#